data_12c1338027474d37ad42e7766130aee6
#
_entry.id   12c1338027474d37ad42e7766130aee6
#
_cell.length_a   1.000
_cell.length_b   1.000
_cell.length_c   1.000
_cell.angle_alpha   90.00
_cell.angle_beta   90.00
_cell.angle_gamma   90.00
#
_symmetry.space_group_name_H-M   'P 1'
#
loop_
_entity.id
_entity.type
_entity.pdbx_description
1 polymer ?
#
loop_
_entity_poly.entity_id
_entity_poly.type
_entity_poly.pdbx_seq_one_letter_code
_entity_poly.pdbx_strand_id
1 'polypeptide(L)'
;ALYVVLEKYYGLDAPVHIDKYSEHPKRNALDHIHCSTGSLGMGICVAVGRAVGNPDRHVYCMVSDGESNEGSVWEALRFINDQCVKNITIHVNANGWAAYDPVDTILLEGRMKAFLPRVKFHHTTVDQFGLDGIHAHYSNFSKEQYEEAIASL
;
A
#
# COMPACT_ATOMS: atom_id res chain seq x y z
N ALA A 1 -0.18 -5.62 5.37
CA ALA A 1 -0.62 -4.33 5.95
C ALA A 1 -2.10 -4.31 6.29
N LEU A 2 -3.03 -4.64 5.35
CA LEU A 2 -4.47 -4.53 5.58
C LEU A 2 -4.92 -5.26 6.85
N TYR A 3 -4.62 -6.55 6.99
CA TYR A 3 -5.11 -7.37 8.10
C TYR A 3 -4.57 -6.91 9.46
N VAL A 4 -3.32 -6.46 9.52
CA VAL A 4 -2.74 -5.88 10.75
C VAL A 4 -3.47 -4.59 11.16
N VAL A 5 -3.86 -3.76 10.18
CA VAL A 5 -4.67 -2.57 10.46
C VAL A 5 -6.06 -2.95 10.96
N LEU A 6 -6.70 -3.96 10.34
CA LEU A 6 -8.01 -4.46 10.77
C LEU A 6 -7.95 -5.06 12.18
N GLU A 7 -6.89 -5.79 12.52
CA GLU A 7 -6.67 -6.30 13.87
C GLU A 7 -6.54 -5.16 14.87
N LYS A 8 -5.69 -4.19 14.60
CA LYS A 8 -5.41 -3.08 15.51
C LYS A 8 -6.63 -2.20 15.77
N TYR A 9 -7.45 -1.92 14.77
CA TYR A 9 -8.53 -0.94 14.87
C TYR A 9 -9.93 -1.55 15.02
N TYR A 10 -10.11 -2.82 14.64
CA TYR A 10 -11.40 -3.50 14.68
C TYR A 10 -11.39 -4.80 15.47
N GLY A 11 -10.22 -5.22 16.00
CA GLY A 11 -10.09 -6.44 16.79
C GLY A 11 -10.25 -7.72 15.99
N LEU A 12 -10.02 -7.65 14.67
CA LEU A 12 -10.07 -8.82 13.80
C LEU A 12 -8.72 -9.55 13.84
N ASP A 13 -8.76 -10.88 13.93
CA ASP A 13 -7.56 -11.72 13.97
C ASP A 13 -6.86 -11.73 12.58
N ALA A 14 -5.67 -11.12 12.48
CA ALA A 14 -4.97 -10.97 11.21
C ALA A 14 -4.56 -12.31 10.57
N PRO A 15 -3.98 -13.31 11.29
CA PRO A 15 -3.72 -14.64 10.76
C PRO A 15 -4.95 -15.31 10.19
N VAL A 16 -6.07 -15.31 10.92
CA VAL A 16 -7.34 -15.92 10.47
C VAL A 16 -7.86 -15.21 9.21
N HIS A 17 -7.72 -13.89 9.14
CA HIS A 17 -8.21 -13.13 7.99
C HIS A 17 -7.36 -13.31 6.74
N ILE A 18 -6.04 -13.46 6.86
CA ILE A 18 -5.20 -13.75 5.70
C ILE A 18 -5.48 -15.14 5.13
N ASP A 19 -5.73 -16.12 5.99
CA ASP A 19 -6.12 -17.47 5.56
C ASP A 19 -7.50 -17.48 4.87
N LYS A 20 -8.43 -16.67 5.38
CA LYS A 20 -9.80 -16.58 4.85
C LYS A 20 -9.89 -15.84 3.52
N TYR A 21 -9.12 -14.75 3.35
CA TYR A 21 -9.28 -13.80 2.23
C TYR A 21 -8.08 -13.75 1.30
N SER A 22 -6.96 -14.38 1.65
CA SER A 22 -5.72 -14.36 0.86
C SER A 22 -5.11 -12.95 0.71
N GLU A 23 -4.08 -12.84 -0.12
CA GLU A 23 -3.36 -11.60 -0.42
C GLU A 23 -4.23 -10.59 -1.17
N HIS A 24 -5.20 -11.09 -1.94
CA HIS A 24 -6.11 -10.28 -2.76
C HIS A 24 -7.57 -10.46 -2.31
N PRO A 25 -7.95 -9.85 -1.18
CA PRO A 25 -9.29 -10.03 -0.64
C PRO A 25 -10.37 -9.47 -1.57
N LYS A 26 -11.48 -10.18 -1.63
CA LYS A 26 -12.71 -9.67 -2.19
C LYS A 26 -13.37 -8.73 -1.18
N ARG A 27 -14.00 -7.66 -1.69
CA ARG A 27 -14.75 -6.72 -0.85
C ARG A 27 -15.74 -7.45 0.06
N ASN A 28 -15.63 -7.19 1.36
CA ASN A 28 -16.57 -7.64 2.40
C ASN A 28 -16.75 -6.54 3.45
N ALA A 29 -17.92 -5.90 3.42
CA ALA A 29 -18.19 -4.78 4.31
C ALA A 29 -18.35 -5.18 5.79
N LEU A 30 -18.74 -6.43 6.08
CA LEU A 30 -18.89 -6.94 7.45
C LEU A 30 -17.52 -7.11 8.13
N ASP A 31 -16.49 -7.48 7.36
CA ASP A 31 -15.13 -7.60 7.85
C ASP A 31 -14.27 -6.37 7.51
N HIS A 32 -14.91 -5.22 7.28
CA HIS A 32 -14.27 -3.93 7.00
C HIS A 32 -13.33 -3.92 5.76
N ILE A 33 -13.46 -4.91 4.87
CA ILE A 33 -12.74 -4.94 3.60
C ILE A 33 -13.53 -4.12 2.58
N HIS A 34 -13.14 -2.88 2.41
CA HIS A 34 -13.92 -1.90 1.65
C HIS A 34 -13.72 -1.96 0.14
N CYS A 35 -12.66 -2.61 -0.32
CA CYS A 35 -12.28 -2.71 -1.72
C CYS A 35 -11.78 -4.12 -2.03
N SER A 36 -12.14 -4.69 -3.18
CA SER A 36 -11.44 -5.85 -3.72
C SER A 36 -10.08 -5.38 -4.23
N THR A 37 -9.06 -6.21 -4.06
CA THR A 37 -7.68 -5.89 -4.44
C THR A 37 -7.16 -6.83 -5.53
N GLY A 38 -5.90 -6.64 -5.96
CA GLY A 38 -5.23 -7.46 -6.97
C GLY A 38 -5.08 -6.79 -8.33
N SER A 39 -5.85 -5.74 -8.62
CA SER A 39 -5.64 -4.91 -9.81
C SER A 39 -4.87 -3.65 -9.42
N LEU A 40 -3.61 -3.55 -9.86
CA LEU A 40 -2.74 -2.42 -9.56
C LEU A 40 -3.36 -1.09 -10.04
N GLY A 41 -3.17 -0.03 -9.28
CA GLY A 41 -3.70 1.30 -9.57
C GLY A 41 -5.20 1.50 -9.27
N MET A 42 -5.96 0.44 -8.98
CA MET A 42 -7.39 0.57 -8.68
C MET A 42 -7.67 1.02 -7.24
N GLY A 43 -6.83 0.61 -6.29
CA GLY A 43 -7.00 0.94 -4.87
C GLY A 43 -7.04 2.44 -4.62
N ILE A 44 -6.15 3.20 -5.23
CA ILE A 44 -6.10 4.66 -5.10
C ILE A 44 -7.33 5.34 -5.71
N CYS A 45 -7.84 4.84 -6.84
CA CYS A 45 -9.06 5.37 -7.45
C CYS A 45 -10.29 5.19 -6.54
N VAL A 46 -10.41 4.01 -5.92
CA VAL A 46 -11.47 3.75 -4.92
C VAL A 46 -11.30 4.65 -3.71
N ALA A 47 -10.07 4.85 -3.23
CA ALA A 47 -9.78 5.73 -2.10
C ALA A 47 -10.19 7.19 -2.38
N VAL A 48 -9.87 7.69 -3.58
CA VAL A 48 -10.29 9.03 -4.03
C VAL A 48 -11.82 9.14 -4.06
N GLY A 49 -12.50 8.17 -4.67
CA GLY A 49 -13.97 8.17 -4.71
C GLY A 49 -14.60 8.17 -3.31
N ARG A 50 -14.01 7.44 -2.36
CA ARG A 50 -14.47 7.43 -0.96
C ARG A 50 -14.22 8.75 -0.25
N ALA A 51 -13.08 9.39 -0.49
CA ALA A 51 -12.77 10.68 0.11
C ALA A 51 -13.71 11.79 -0.39
N VAL A 52 -13.98 11.80 -1.70
CA VAL A 52 -14.90 12.77 -2.31
C VAL A 52 -16.35 12.52 -1.86
N GLY A 53 -16.76 11.24 -1.83
CA GLY A 53 -18.13 10.87 -1.45
C GLY A 53 -18.44 10.98 0.05
N ASN A 54 -17.43 11.16 0.89
CA ASN A 54 -17.61 11.30 2.34
C ASN A 54 -16.55 12.26 2.94
N PRO A 55 -16.75 13.57 2.80
CA PRO A 55 -15.76 14.58 3.20
C PRO A 55 -15.47 14.62 4.70
N ASP A 56 -16.39 14.12 5.53
CA ASP A 56 -16.24 14.10 6.99
C ASP A 56 -15.37 12.95 7.50
N ARG A 57 -14.96 12.03 6.61
CA ARG A 57 -14.09 10.90 6.95
C ARG A 57 -12.74 11.02 6.27
N HIS A 58 -11.68 10.80 7.04
CA HIS A 58 -10.34 10.71 6.49
C HIS A 58 -10.09 9.33 5.88
N VAL A 59 -9.52 9.30 4.68
CA VAL A 59 -9.17 8.08 3.95
C VAL A 59 -7.64 7.93 3.93
N TYR A 60 -7.17 6.75 4.29
CA TYR A 60 -5.77 6.37 4.14
C TYR A 60 -5.65 5.37 3.01
N CYS A 61 -4.74 5.62 2.08
CA CYS A 61 -4.46 4.73 0.96
C CYS A 61 -2.97 4.41 0.93
N MET A 62 -2.65 3.13 0.86
CA MET A 62 -1.27 2.68 0.64
C MET A 62 -1.15 2.18 -0.80
N VAL A 63 -0.09 2.61 -1.46
CA VAL A 63 0.34 2.13 -2.78
C VAL A 63 1.78 1.65 -2.70
N SER A 64 2.19 0.77 -3.59
CA SER A 64 3.59 0.36 -3.71
C SER A 64 4.31 1.15 -4.81
N ASP A 65 5.63 1.10 -4.79
CA ASP A 65 6.46 1.65 -5.87
C ASP A 65 6.20 0.91 -7.20
N GLY A 66 6.02 -0.41 -7.16
CA GLY A 66 5.61 -1.19 -8.35
C GLY A 66 4.24 -0.78 -8.89
N GLU A 67 3.25 -0.55 -8.02
CA GLU A 67 1.93 -0.05 -8.41
C GLU A 67 1.99 1.34 -9.05
N SER A 68 3.02 2.11 -8.74
CA SER A 68 3.23 3.44 -9.32
C SER A 68 3.56 3.44 -10.82
N ASN A 69 3.74 2.27 -11.44
CA ASN A 69 3.83 2.14 -12.88
C ASN A 69 2.47 2.28 -13.58
N GLU A 70 1.36 2.19 -12.83
CA GLU A 70 0.02 2.36 -13.37
C GLU A 70 -0.32 3.84 -13.57
N GLY A 71 -0.81 4.18 -14.77
CA GLY A 71 -1.21 5.56 -15.10
C GLY A 71 -2.29 6.12 -14.18
N SER A 72 -3.21 5.27 -13.72
CA SER A 72 -4.28 5.64 -12.80
C SER A 72 -3.78 6.21 -11.46
N VAL A 73 -2.60 5.80 -11.01
CA VAL A 73 -1.97 6.37 -9.80
C VAL A 73 -1.66 7.85 -10.01
N TRP A 74 -1.05 8.21 -11.13
CA TRP A 74 -0.69 9.59 -11.46
C TRP A 74 -1.91 10.47 -11.69
N GLU A 75 -2.92 9.94 -12.40
CA GLU A 75 -4.20 10.62 -12.59
C GLU A 75 -4.89 10.90 -11.26
N ALA A 76 -4.88 9.94 -10.34
CA ALA A 76 -5.44 10.10 -9.00
C ALA A 76 -4.70 11.15 -8.18
N LEU A 77 -3.36 11.15 -8.19
CA LEU A 77 -2.56 12.15 -7.48
C LEU A 77 -2.86 13.56 -8.00
N ARG A 78 -2.89 13.72 -9.33
CA ARG A 78 -3.26 14.98 -9.96
C ARG A 78 -4.66 15.41 -9.53
N PHE A 79 -5.64 14.53 -9.62
CA PHE A 79 -7.01 14.82 -9.23
C PHE A 79 -7.12 15.28 -7.77
N ILE A 80 -6.47 14.56 -6.84
CA ILE A 80 -6.43 14.92 -5.42
C ILE A 80 -5.90 16.34 -5.22
N ASN A 81 -4.85 16.70 -5.94
CA ASN A 81 -4.24 18.02 -5.87
C ASN A 81 -5.14 19.11 -6.48
N ASP A 82 -5.59 18.90 -7.71
CA ASP A 82 -6.35 19.89 -8.48
C ASP A 82 -7.73 20.16 -7.87
N GLN A 83 -8.36 19.13 -7.31
CA GLN A 83 -9.67 19.25 -6.64
C GLN A 83 -9.56 19.57 -5.14
N CYS A 84 -8.35 19.79 -4.64
CA CYS A 84 -8.10 20.10 -3.22
C CYS A 84 -8.75 19.09 -2.25
N VAL A 85 -8.72 17.80 -2.55
CA VAL A 85 -9.28 16.75 -1.69
C VAL A 85 -8.41 16.59 -0.44
N LYS A 86 -8.82 17.17 0.69
CA LYS A 86 -7.98 17.29 1.90
C LYS A 86 -8.07 16.07 2.84
N ASN A 87 -9.15 15.34 2.78
CA ASN A 87 -9.46 14.21 3.66
C ASN A 87 -8.91 12.87 3.14
N ILE A 88 -7.77 12.90 2.46
CA ILE A 88 -7.06 11.71 2.00
C ILE A 88 -5.55 11.84 2.24
N THR A 89 -4.94 10.76 2.69
CA THR A 89 -3.48 10.63 2.78
C THR A 89 -3.02 9.43 1.96
N ILE A 90 -2.08 9.67 1.06
CA ILE A 90 -1.44 8.63 0.27
C ILE A 90 -0.11 8.28 0.92
N HIS A 91 0.06 6.99 1.24
CA HIS A 91 1.30 6.40 1.73
C HIS A 91 1.90 5.54 0.61
N VAL A 92 3.19 5.68 0.36
CA VAL A 92 3.92 4.86 -0.62
C VAL A 92 4.89 3.96 0.13
N ASN A 93 4.76 2.65 -0.05
CA ASN A 93 5.79 1.69 0.36
C ASN A 93 6.83 1.63 -0.76
N ALA A 94 7.99 2.23 -0.51
CA ALA A 94 9.08 2.34 -1.46
C ALA A 94 10.17 1.34 -1.07
N ASN A 95 10.03 0.11 -1.54
CA ASN A 95 10.96 -0.97 -1.23
C ASN A 95 12.04 -1.18 -2.31
N GLY A 96 11.96 -0.46 -3.43
CA GLY A 96 12.93 -0.49 -4.51
C GLY A 96 12.65 -1.54 -5.59
N TRP A 97 11.50 -2.24 -5.54
CA TRP A 97 11.20 -3.32 -6.46
C TRP A 97 9.77 -3.28 -7.01
N ALA A 98 9.64 -3.39 -8.32
CA ALA A 98 8.39 -3.56 -9.04
C ALA A 98 8.24 -5.03 -9.49
N ALA A 99 8.23 -5.96 -8.56
CA ALA A 99 8.27 -7.41 -8.73
C ALA A 99 9.55 -7.91 -9.45
N TYR A 100 9.74 -7.56 -10.72
CA TYR A 100 10.86 -8.03 -11.54
C TYR A 100 11.97 -6.99 -11.67
N ASP A 101 11.63 -5.72 -11.69
CA ASP A 101 12.53 -4.64 -12.02
C ASP A 101 12.82 -3.75 -10.80
N PRO A 102 14.06 -3.26 -10.67
CA PRO A 102 14.40 -2.29 -9.64
C PRO A 102 13.71 -0.94 -9.91
N VAL A 103 13.32 -0.26 -8.84
CA VAL A 103 12.73 1.08 -8.86
C VAL A 103 13.66 2.07 -8.20
N ASP A 104 13.99 3.16 -8.90
CA ASP A 104 14.62 4.33 -8.27
C ASP A 104 13.59 5.06 -7.41
N THR A 105 13.56 4.73 -6.13
CA THR A 105 12.58 5.26 -5.17
C THR A 105 12.76 6.74 -4.90
N ILE A 106 13.97 7.27 -5.01
CA ILE A 106 14.25 8.71 -4.82
C ILE A 106 13.68 9.51 -6.00
N LEU A 107 13.93 9.04 -7.22
CA LEU A 107 13.36 9.65 -8.41
C LEU A 107 11.83 9.57 -8.41
N LEU A 108 11.28 8.42 -8.02
CA LEU A 108 9.83 8.21 -7.89
C LEU A 108 9.22 9.19 -6.88
N GLU A 109 9.84 9.33 -5.70
CA GLU A 109 9.38 10.26 -4.67
C GLU A 109 9.33 11.70 -5.19
N GLY A 110 10.40 12.16 -5.86
CA GLY A 110 10.45 13.48 -6.45
C GLY A 110 9.32 13.71 -7.47
N ARG A 111 9.07 12.72 -8.33
CA ARG A 111 7.98 12.77 -9.33
C ARG A 111 6.61 12.81 -8.68
N MET A 112 6.33 11.92 -7.73
CA MET A 112 5.01 11.87 -7.08
C MET A 112 4.74 13.13 -6.26
N LYS A 113 5.75 13.68 -5.58
CA LYS A 113 5.63 14.95 -4.84
C LYS A 113 5.40 16.16 -5.76
N ALA A 114 5.83 16.09 -7.00
CA ALA A 114 5.51 17.12 -8.00
C ALA A 114 4.01 17.11 -8.36
N PHE A 115 3.35 15.94 -8.34
CA PHE A 115 1.90 15.82 -8.56
C PHE A 115 1.10 16.14 -7.28
N LEU A 116 1.53 15.61 -6.14
CA LEU A 116 0.88 15.80 -4.84
C LEU A 116 1.93 15.96 -3.74
N PRO A 117 2.27 17.21 -3.34
CA PRO A 117 3.38 17.48 -2.40
C PRO A 117 3.29 16.77 -1.05
N ARG A 118 2.07 16.41 -0.62
CA ARG A 118 1.82 15.77 0.69
C ARG A 118 1.82 14.25 0.68
N VAL A 119 2.22 13.59 -0.41
CA VAL A 119 2.44 12.14 -0.44
C VAL A 119 3.49 11.75 0.59
N LYS A 120 3.24 10.70 1.36
CA LYS A 120 4.14 10.18 2.39
C LYS A 120 4.86 8.94 1.87
N PHE A 121 6.18 9.01 1.84
CA PHE A 121 7.03 7.88 1.46
C PHE A 121 7.55 7.15 2.70
N HIS A 122 7.57 5.83 2.60
CA HIS A 122 8.14 4.91 3.58
C HIS A 122 9.16 4.05 2.83
N HIS A 123 10.43 4.39 2.98
CA HIS A 123 11.52 3.63 2.40
C HIS A 123 11.78 2.40 3.26
N THR A 124 11.66 1.24 2.65
CA THR A 124 11.89 -0.06 3.28
C THR A 124 12.89 -0.86 2.47
N THR A 125 13.52 -1.86 3.05
CA THR A 125 14.42 -2.77 2.36
C THR A 125 14.21 -4.19 2.86
N VAL A 126 14.49 -5.16 2.02
CA VAL A 126 14.52 -6.58 2.35
C VAL A 126 15.92 -7.16 2.24
N ASP A 127 16.92 -6.32 1.92
CA ASP A 127 18.32 -6.74 1.71
C ASP A 127 18.91 -7.44 2.93
N GLN A 128 18.52 -6.99 4.14
CA GLN A 128 18.94 -7.58 5.40
C GLN A 128 18.55 -9.06 5.55
N PHE A 129 17.57 -9.54 4.77
CA PHE A 129 17.13 -10.94 4.79
C PHE A 129 17.72 -11.74 3.61
N GLY A 130 18.63 -11.15 2.82
CA GLY A 130 19.20 -11.78 1.62
C GLY A 130 18.17 -12.01 0.51
N LEU A 131 17.12 -11.21 0.50
CA LEU A 131 16.05 -11.27 -0.52
C LEU A 131 16.16 -10.10 -1.47
N ASP A 132 15.99 -10.37 -2.75
CA ASP A 132 15.98 -9.37 -3.80
C ASP A 132 14.94 -9.69 -4.88
N GLY A 133 14.52 -8.67 -5.62
CA GLY A 133 13.65 -8.77 -6.79
C GLY A 133 12.48 -9.72 -6.61
N ILE A 134 12.34 -10.64 -7.57
CA ILE A 134 11.22 -11.60 -7.57
C ILE A 134 11.27 -12.57 -6.39
N HIS A 135 12.44 -12.86 -5.86
CA HIS A 135 12.59 -13.73 -4.69
C HIS A 135 12.00 -13.06 -3.45
N ALA A 136 12.27 -11.76 -3.24
CA ALA A 136 11.63 -11.00 -2.16
C ALA A 136 10.10 -10.97 -2.29
N HIS A 137 9.60 -10.90 -3.52
CA HIS A 137 8.17 -10.81 -3.79
C HIS A 137 7.40 -12.10 -3.47
N TYR A 138 7.99 -13.27 -3.70
CA TYR A 138 7.31 -14.57 -3.56
C TYR A 138 7.85 -15.46 -2.44
N SER A 139 8.90 -15.04 -1.74
CA SER A 139 9.44 -15.84 -0.63
C SER A 139 8.65 -15.62 0.66
N ASN A 140 8.42 -16.73 1.37
CA ASN A 140 7.97 -16.67 2.74
C ASN A 140 9.18 -16.59 3.67
N PHE A 141 9.11 -15.80 4.72
CA PHE A 141 10.13 -15.80 5.76
C PHE A 141 10.19 -17.16 6.45
N SER A 142 11.43 -17.62 6.75
CA SER A 142 11.59 -18.66 7.74
C SER A 142 11.19 -18.13 9.12
N LYS A 143 11.01 -19.04 10.07
CA LYS A 143 10.70 -18.64 11.45
C LYS A 143 11.78 -17.73 12.03
N GLU A 144 13.04 -18.04 11.77
CA GLU A 144 14.20 -17.28 12.22
C GLU A 144 14.22 -15.87 11.60
N GLN A 145 14.00 -15.76 10.30
CA GLN A 145 13.90 -14.46 9.61
C GLN A 145 12.75 -13.61 10.15
N TYR A 146 11.61 -14.24 10.46
CA TYR A 146 10.47 -13.54 11.07
C TYR A 146 10.80 -13.02 12.46
N GLU A 147 11.43 -13.87 13.31
CA GLU A 147 11.83 -13.47 14.67
C GLU A 147 12.86 -12.34 14.65
N GLU A 148 13.82 -12.38 13.73
CA GLU A 148 14.80 -11.31 13.51
C GLU A 148 14.14 -10.00 13.05
N ALA A 149 13.18 -10.08 12.10
CA ALA A 149 12.45 -8.92 11.63
C ALA A 149 11.65 -8.26 12.75
N ILE A 150 10.96 -9.04 13.59
CA ILE A 150 10.19 -8.51 14.72
C ILE A 150 11.13 -7.90 15.78
N ALA A 151 12.28 -8.49 16.04
CA ALA A 151 13.25 -7.96 17.01
C ALA A 151 13.88 -6.63 16.56
N SER A 152 13.82 -6.30 15.27
CA SER A 152 14.34 -5.05 14.69
C SER A 152 13.34 -3.88 14.70
N LEU A 153 12.08 -4.12 15.05
CA LEU A 153 11.01 -3.11 15.15
C LEU A 153 10.97 -2.44 16.53
#